data_a9c8ebe039383880e54509f8e76d2906
#
_entry.id   a9c8ebe039383880e54509f8e76d2906
#
_cell.length_a   1.000
_cell.length_b   1.000
_cell.length_c   1.000
_cell.angle_alpha   90.00
_cell.angle_beta   90.00
_cell.angle_gamma   90.00
#
_symmetry.space_group_name_H-M   'P 1'
#
loop_
_entity.id
_entity.type
_entity.pdbx_description
1 polymer ?
#
loop_
_entity_poly.entity_id
_entity_poly.type
_entity_poly.pdbx_seq_one_letter_code
_entity_poly.pdbx_strand_id
1 'polypeptide(L)'
;MHELGIMQNIVNTVQNYAKENDINKVSTVILEIGRISGVVPQALEFCFDVCSNGTVLEGAKLEIDNVAAVGRCKKCNAEFDLIKNNFCCPTCGRADWEMLSGRELIIKGLEVI
;
A
#
# COMPACT_ATOMS: atom_id res chain seq x y z
N MET A 1 -1.26 7.64 11.99
CA MET A 1 -0.31 6.70 11.37
C MET A 1 0.99 7.41 11.09
N HIS A 2 2.10 6.72 11.22
CA HIS A 2 3.43 7.33 11.11
C HIS A 2 3.98 7.22 9.69
N GLU A 3 3.40 7.99 8.76
CA GLU A 3 3.75 7.91 7.33
C GLU A 3 5.22 8.22 7.07
N LEU A 4 5.82 9.13 7.82
CA LEU A 4 7.24 9.44 7.64
C LEU A 4 8.11 8.21 7.94
N GLY A 5 7.85 7.53 9.04
CA GLY A 5 8.59 6.31 9.40
C GLY A 5 8.38 5.19 8.40
N ILE A 6 7.15 5.04 7.91
CA ILE A 6 6.82 4.06 6.87
C ILE A 6 7.60 4.37 5.60
N MET A 7 7.60 5.63 5.16
CA MET A 7 8.30 6.03 3.94
C MET A 7 9.81 5.89 4.08
N GLN A 8 10.38 6.20 5.25
CA GLN A 8 11.81 5.98 5.49
C GLN A 8 12.17 4.50 5.33
N ASN A 9 11.34 3.59 5.83
CA ASN A 9 11.55 2.15 5.67
C ASN A 9 11.45 1.72 4.21
N ILE A 10 10.49 2.27 3.46
CA ILE A 10 10.34 1.98 2.04
C ILE A 10 11.56 2.43 1.27
N VAL A 11 12.00 3.66 1.49
CA VAL A 11 13.18 4.21 0.81
C VAL A 11 14.43 3.39 1.14
N ASN A 12 14.62 3.03 2.41
CA ASN A 12 15.76 2.21 2.82
C ASN A 12 15.73 0.83 2.17
N THR A 13 14.55 0.22 2.08
CA THR A 13 14.38 -1.08 1.42
C THR A 13 14.76 -1.00 -0.06
N VAL A 14 14.31 0.05 -0.75
CA VAL A 14 14.63 0.25 -2.16
C VAL A 14 16.12 0.56 -2.35
N GLN A 15 16.70 1.37 -1.47
CA GLN A 15 18.13 1.67 -1.51
C GLN A 15 18.99 0.41 -1.38
N ASN A 16 18.63 -0.46 -0.43
CA ASN A 16 19.35 -1.72 -0.22
C ASN A 16 19.21 -2.65 -1.42
N TYR A 17 18.01 -2.75 -1.98
CA TYR A 17 17.76 -3.55 -3.17
C TYR A 17 18.56 -3.02 -4.36
N ALA A 18 18.57 -1.71 -4.55
CA ALA A 18 19.33 -1.07 -5.64
C ALA A 18 20.81 -1.32 -5.51
N LYS A 19 21.35 -1.25 -4.29
CA LYS A 19 22.75 -1.50 -4.03
C LYS A 19 23.13 -2.96 -4.34
N GLU A 20 22.29 -3.91 -3.96
CA GLU A 20 22.52 -5.33 -4.21
C GLU A 20 22.43 -5.70 -5.69
N ASN A 21 21.70 -4.94 -6.49
CA ASN A 21 21.42 -5.24 -7.89
C ASN A 21 22.05 -4.24 -8.85
N ASP A 22 22.98 -3.42 -8.38
CA ASP A 22 23.71 -2.41 -9.18
C ASP A 22 22.77 -1.46 -9.92
N ILE A 23 21.68 -1.07 -9.27
CA ILE A 23 20.73 -0.11 -9.82
C ILE A 23 21.15 1.29 -9.37
N ASN A 24 21.38 2.18 -10.34
CA ASN A 24 21.83 3.55 -10.06
C ASN A 24 20.67 4.52 -9.86
N LYS A 25 19.54 4.26 -10.51
CA LYS A 25 18.39 5.15 -10.43
C LYS A 25 17.09 4.39 -10.64
N VAL A 26 16.10 4.72 -9.83
CA VAL A 26 14.73 4.20 -9.93
C VAL A 26 13.84 5.32 -10.47
N SER A 27 13.07 5.04 -11.50
CA SER A 27 12.14 6.02 -12.09
C SER A 27 10.77 6.01 -11.41
N THR A 28 10.34 4.86 -10.93
CA THR A 28 9.01 4.73 -10.31
C THR A 28 9.05 3.67 -9.23
N VAL A 29 8.40 3.95 -8.12
CA VAL A 29 8.11 2.95 -7.09
C VAL A 29 6.59 2.77 -7.01
N ILE A 30 6.14 1.53 -7.00
CA ILE A 30 4.72 1.19 -7.00
C ILE A 30 4.38 0.51 -5.69
N LEU A 31 3.44 1.10 -4.95
CA LEU A 31 2.98 0.57 -3.67
C LEU A 31 1.55 0.05 -3.79
N GLU A 32 1.24 -1.04 -3.08
CA GLU A 32 -0.13 -1.45 -2.82
C GLU A 32 -0.52 -1.01 -1.43
N ILE A 33 -1.59 -0.24 -1.31
CA ILE A 33 -2.09 0.26 -0.03
C ILE A 33 -3.55 -0.10 0.09
N GLY A 34 -3.89 -0.86 1.14
CA GLY A 34 -5.27 -1.25 1.41
C GLY A 34 -6.08 -0.08 1.93
N ARG A 35 -7.34 -0.03 1.56
CA ARG A 35 -8.24 1.08 1.91
C ARG A 35 -8.47 1.22 3.41
N ILE A 36 -8.25 0.15 4.18
CA ILE A 36 -8.37 0.19 5.64
C ILE A 36 -7.04 -0.10 6.35
N SER A 37 -5.92 0.19 5.67
CA SER A 37 -4.58 0.05 6.26
C SER A 37 -4.31 1.10 7.34
N GLY A 38 -5.07 2.18 7.36
CA GLY A 38 -4.84 3.32 8.24
C GLY A 38 -3.80 4.30 7.70
N VAL A 39 -3.23 4.02 6.54
CA VAL A 39 -2.23 4.90 5.92
C VAL A 39 -2.95 5.93 5.03
N VAL A 40 -2.55 7.18 5.16
CA VAL A 40 -3.08 8.27 4.33
C VAL A 40 -2.18 8.43 3.11
N PRO A 41 -2.67 8.13 1.88
CA PRO A 41 -1.82 8.18 0.68
C PRO A 41 -1.19 9.55 0.42
N GLN A 42 -1.92 10.64 0.67
CA GLN A 42 -1.38 11.99 0.47
C GLN A 42 -0.22 12.29 1.41
N ALA A 43 -0.28 11.79 2.65
CA ALA A 43 0.82 11.93 3.59
C ALA A 43 2.05 11.15 3.13
N LEU A 44 1.85 9.95 2.56
CA LEU A 44 2.96 9.18 1.99
C LEU A 44 3.60 9.90 0.82
N GLU A 45 2.81 10.50 -0.06
CA GLU A 45 3.33 11.25 -1.21
C GLU A 45 4.19 12.42 -0.75
N PHE A 46 3.74 13.16 0.26
CA PHE A 46 4.52 14.25 0.83
C PHE A 46 5.83 13.75 1.43
N CYS A 47 5.77 12.68 2.22
CA CYS A 47 6.95 12.09 2.84
C CYS A 47 7.92 11.52 1.79
N PHE A 48 7.41 11.04 0.67
CA PHE A 48 8.23 10.54 -0.41
C PHE A 48 9.14 11.62 -0.98
N ASP A 49 8.60 12.82 -1.22
CA ASP A 49 9.38 13.93 -1.74
C ASP A 49 10.54 14.29 -0.80
N VAL A 50 10.31 14.22 0.51
CA VAL A 50 11.33 14.51 1.52
C VAL A 50 12.34 13.38 1.62
N CYS A 51 11.87 12.13 1.73
CA CYS A 51 12.73 10.98 2.00
C CYS A 51 13.54 10.52 0.80
N SER A 52 13.10 10.83 -0.42
CA SER A 52 13.78 10.41 -1.65
C SER A 52 15.00 11.26 -1.98
N ASN A 53 15.13 12.45 -1.41
CA ASN A 53 16.24 13.35 -1.69
C ASN A 53 17.58 12.70 -1.35
N GLY A 54 18.52 12.75 -2.30
CA GLY A 54 19.85 12.18 -2.11
C GLY A 54 19.90 10.65 -2.21
N THR A 55 18.85 10.03 -2.68
CA THR A 55 18.76 8.57 -2.83
C THR A 55 18.56 8.19 -4.29
N VAL A 56 18.57 6.89 -4.59
CA VAL A 56 18.27 6.37 -5.93
C VAL A 56 16.86 6.72 -6.40
N LEU A 57 16.00 7.15 -5.46
CA LEU A 57 14.61 7.52 -5.72
C LEU A 57 14.43 9.03 -5.96
N GLU A 58 15.49 9.82 -5.91
CA GLU A 58 15.35 11.25 -6.13
C GLU A 58 14.78 11.54 -7.51
N GLY A 59 13.70 12.32 -7.57
CA GLY A 59 12.98 12.60 -8.79
C GLY A 59 12.10 11.47 -9.30
N ALA A 60 12.04 10.36 -8.61
CA ALA A 60 11.20 9.23 -8.98
C ALA A 60 9.71 9.55 -8.76
N LYS A 61 8.88 8.79 -9.45
CA LYS A 61 7.44 8.87 -9.32
C LYS A 61 6.95 7.83 -8.31
N LEU A 62 6.02 8.22 -7.46
CA LEU A 62 5.35 7.31 -6.54
C LEU A 62 3.98 6.97 -7.11
N GLU A 63 3.74 5.69 -7.39
CA GLU A 63 2.43 5.20 -7.79
C GLU A 63 1.81 4.40 -6.65
N ILE A 64 0.55 4.67 -6.36
CA ILE A 64 -0.17 3.99 -5.29
C ILE A 64 -1.36 3.27 -5.89
N ASP A 65 -1.37 1.94 -5.75
CA ASP A 65 -2.52 1.11 -6.07
C ASP A 65 -3.35 0.94 -4.80
N ASN A 66 -4.56 1.45 -4.81
CA ASN A 66 -5.48 1.27 -3.69
C ASN A 66 -6.15 -0.09 -3.78
N VAL A 67 -6.00 -0.90 -2.75
CA VAL A 67 -6.57 -2.24 -2.69
C VAL A 67 -7.88 -2.18 -1.92
N ALA A 68 -8.95 -2.69 -2.55
CA ALA A 68 -10.28 -2.71 -1.94
C ALA A 68 -10.29 -3.54 -0.66
N ALA A 69 -11.10 -3.11 0.30
CA ALA A 69 -11.32 -3.85 1.53
C ALA A 69 -12.41 -4.88 1.27
N VAL A 70 -12.04 -6.15 1.17
CA VAL A 70 -12.94 -7.25 0.86
C VAL A 70 -13.01 -8.22 2.02
N GLY A 71 -14.22 -8.61 2.40
CA GLY A 71 -14.47 -9.61 3.42
C GLY A 71 -15.23 -10.79 2.85
N ARG A 72 -15.13 -11.93 3.51
CA ARG A 72 -15.95 -13.12 3.24
C ARG A 72 -16.78 -13.42 4.46
N CYS A 73 -18.11 -13.52 4.26
CA CYS A 73 -19.00 -13.88 5.33
C CYS A 73 -18.73 -15.32 5.79
N LYS A 74 -18.52 -15.50 7.11
CA LYS A 74 -18.26 -16.83 7.66
C LYS A 74 -19.49 -17.73 7.66
N LYS A 75 -20.68 -17.15 7.49
CA LYS A 75 -21.94 -17.92 7.51
C LYS A 75 -22.40 -18.33 6.14
N CYS A 76 -22.38 -17.40 5.16
CA CYS A 76 -22.89 -17.70 3.81
C CYS A 76 -21.79 -17.73 2.74
N ASN A 77 -20.53 -17.46 3.08
CA ASN A 77 -19.37 -17.45 2.20
C ASN A 77 -19.42 -16.40 1.09
N ALA A 78 -20.32 -15.43 1.17
CA ALA A 78 -20.38 -14.34 0.19
C ALA A 78 -19.18 -13.41 0.39
N GLU A 79 -18.53 -13.03 -0.71
CA GLU A 79 -17.48 -12.01 -0.70
C GLU A 79 -18.10 -10.66 -1.03
N PHE A 80 -17.68 -9.63 -0.31
CA PHE A 80 -18.28 -8.31 -0.47
C PHE A 80 -17.31 -7.22 -0.09
N ASP A 81 -17.53 -6.02 -0.64
CA ASP A 81 -16.76 -4.83 -0.28
C ASP A 81 -17.20 -4.37 1.11
N LEU A 82 -16.26 -4.33 2.04
CA LEU A 82 -16.54 -4.01 3.44
C LEU A 82 -17.02 -2.56 3.60
N ILE A 83 -16.38 -1.63 2.91
CA ILE A 83 -16.71 -0.21 3.05
C ILE A 83 -18.08 0.09 2.45
N LYS A 84 -18.33 -0.41 1.24
CA LYS A 84 -19.60 -0.17 0.54
C LYS A 84 -20.79 -0.79 1.27
N ASN A 85 -20.57 -1.84 2.05
CA ASN A 85 -21.64 -2.58 2.73
C ASN A 85 -21.63 -2.34 4.24
N ASN A 86 -20.96 -1.28 4.69
CA ASN A 86 -20.92 -0.88 6.11
C ASN A 86 -20.45 -2.01 7.03
N PHE A 87 -19.50 -2.83 6.54
CA PHE A 87 -18.92 -3.96 7.28
C PHE A 87 -19.94 -5.04 7.67
N CYS A 88 -21.01 -5.15 6.90
CA CYS A 88 -22.03 -6.19 7.06
C CYS A 88 -22.25 -6.91 5.75
N CYS A 89 -22.47 -8.22 5.83
CA CYS A 89 -22.75 -9.03 4.63
C CYS A 89 -24.06 -8.57 3.98
N PRO A 90 -24.04 -8.22 2.69
CA PRO A 90 -25.26 -7.77 2.00
C PRO A 90 -26.26 -8.90 1.77
N THR A 91 -25.82 -10.16 1.83
CA THR A 91 -26.68 -11.32 1.60
C THR A 91 -27.43 -11.74 2.87
N CYS A 92 -26.75 -11.80 4.03
CA CYS A 92 -27.38 -12.25 5.26
C CYS A 92 -27.42 -11.20 6.38
N GLY A 93 -26.82 -10.03 6.16
CA GLY A 93 -26.84 -8.92 7.12
C GLY A 93 -25.95 -9.06 8.32
N ARG A 94 -25.15 -10.11 8.41
CA ARG A 94 -24.29 -10.36 9.58
C ARG A 94 -22.95 -9.65 9.43
N ALA A 95 -22.36 -9.31 10.57
CA ALA A 95 -21.03 -8.71 10.64
C ALA A 95 -19.96 -9.73 11.01
N ASP A 96 -20.19 -11.01 10.77
CA ASP A 96 -19.27 -12.10 11.06
C ASP A 96 -18.53 -12.51 9.77
N TRP A 97 -17.42 -11.83 9.51
CA TRP A 97 -16.67 -11.99 8.27
C TRP A 97 -15.17 -12.07 8.56
N GLU A 98 -14.44 -12.66 7.62
CA GLU A 98 -12.97 -12.62 7.64
C GLU A 98 -12.49 -11.67 6.54
N MET A 99 -11.38 -11.00 6.80
CA MET A 99 -10.82 -10.07 5.83
C MET A 99 -9.97 -10.81 4.80
N LEU A 100 -10.23 -10.57 3.52
CA LEU A 100 -9.45 -11.11 2.43
C LEU A 100 -8.43 -10.10 1.92
N SER A 101 -8.76 -8.82 1.93
CA SER A 101 -7.86 -7.76 1.49
C SER A 101 -8.26 -6.42 2.12
N GLY A 102 -7.38 -5.43 2.03
CA GLY A 102 -7.66 -4.07 2.49
C GLY A 102 -6.68 -3.48 3.47
N ARG A 103 -5.73 -4.28 3.98
CA ARG A 103 -4.70 -3.80 4.91
C ARG A 103 -3.29 -3.79 4.33
N GLU A 104 -3.16 -4.00 3.05
CA GLU A 104 -1.86 -4.08 2.39
C GLU A 104 -1.06 -2.79 2.57
N LEU A 105 0.24 -2.94 2.73
CA LEU A 105 1.21 -1.88 2.65
C LEU A 105 2.49 -2.53 2.17
N ILE A 106 2.60 -2.72 0.86
CA ILE A 106 3.71 -3.44 0.26
C ILE A 106 4.25 -2.71 -0.97
N ILE A 107 5.52 -2.94 -1.24
CA ILE A 107 6.15 -2.49 -2.47
C ILE A 107 5.80 -3.51 -3.54
N LYS A 108 4.95 -3.11 -4.49
CA LYS A 108 4.51 -3.98 -5.58
C LYS A 108 5.60 -4.16 -6.63
N GLY A 109 6.33 -3.10 -6.91
CA GLY A 109 7.37 -3.15 -7.91
C GLY A 109 8.11 -1.84 -8.07
N LEU A 110 9.16 -1.89 -8.89
CA LEU A 110 9.99 -0.75 -9.22
C LEU A 110 10.17 -0.70 -10.73
N GLU A 111 10.23 0.52 -11.27
CA GLU A 111 10.69 0.75 -12.61
C GLU A 111 12.06 1.41 -12.52
N VAL A 112 13.05 0.86 -13.21
CA VAL A 112 14.42 1.37 -13.16
C VAL A 112 14.81 2.01 -14.49
N ILE A 113 15.80 2.91 -14.43
CA ILE A 113 16.33 3.58 -15.61
C ILE A 113 17.57 2.88 -16.09
#